data_5e96b2c51d74df68a865d10877318311
#
_entry.id   5e96b2c51d74df68a865d10877318311
#
_cell.length_a   1.000
_cell.length_b   1.000
_cell.length_c   1.000
_cell.angle_alpha   90.00
_cell.angle_beta   90.00
_cell.angle_gamma   90.00
#
_symmetry.space_group_name_H-M   'P 1'
#
loop_
_entity.id
_entity.type
_entity.pdbx_description
1 polymer ?
#
loop_
_entity_poly.entity_id
_entity_poly.type
_entity_poly.pdbx_seq_one_letter_code
_entity_poly.pdbx_strand_id
1 'polypeptide(L)'
;WNQGIWLSASVTGHAMAGFLIAGIGNTGALMIIVSFIATGFAFLYRLKAKPALNKKGEKTGLESVKEGLQFVFKTKEVLGALSLDLFAVFFGGAVAMVPVFARDILAVGPIGFGWLNAATDIGAICIIVLATIFPLRTNQGKILLWAVGGFGACIIVFALSKLFWLSFFALLLSGILDGISVIIR
;
A
#
# COMPACT_ATOMS: atom_id res chain seq x y z
N TRP A 1 -2.05 13.75 -7.12
CA TRP A 1 -0.63 14.08 -6.90
C TRP A 1 -0.06 13.42 -5.63
N ASN A 2 -0.76 13.50 -4.50
CA ASN A 2 -0.26 12.95 -3.22
C ASN A 2 -0.03 11.43 -3.27
N GLN A 3 -0.96 10.66 -3.82
CA GLN A 3 -0.85 9.21 -4.00
C GLN A 3 0.33 8.81 -4.90
N GLY A 4 0.55 9.55 -5.99
CA GLY A 4 1.66 9.27 -6.90
C GLY A 4 3.02 9.47 -6.25
N ILE A 5 3.19 10.55 -5.47
CA ILE A 5 4.42 10.81 -4.72
C ILE A 5 4.66 9.71 -3.68
N TRP A 6 3.61 9.33 -2.95
CA TRP A 6 3.71 8.29 -1.91
C TRP A 6 4.13 6.95 -2.50
N LEU A 7 3.48 6.52 -3.58
CA LEU A 7 3.80 5.25 -4.26
C LEU A 7 5.20 5.26 -4.88
N SER A 8 5.61 6.37 -5.52
CA SER A 8 6.96 6.48 -6.08
C SER A 8 8.03 6.38 -4.98
N ALA A 9 7.78 7.02 -3.83
CA ALA A 9 8.66 6.92 -2.67
C ALA A 9 8.68 5.50 -2.08
N SER A 10 7.54 4.80 -2.07
CA SER A 10 7.42 3.42 -1.58
C SER A 10 8.23 2.44 -2.43
N VAL A 11 8.06 2.46 -3.75
CA VAL A 11 8.83 1.59 -4.67
C VAL A 11 10.33 1.83 -4.55
N THR A 12 10.75 3.10 -4.61
CA THR A 12 12.16 3.44 -4.52
C THR A 12 12.73 3.10 -3.14
N GLY A 13 11.96 3.33 -2.08
CA GLY A 13 12.34 3.01 -0.71
C GLY A 13 12.55 1.51 -0.49
N HIS A 14 11.61 0.66 -0.93
CA HIS A 14 11.73 -0.79 -0.81
C HIS A 14 12.91 -1.34 -1.60
N ALA A 15 13.08 -0.92 -2.86
CA ALA A 15 14.21 -1.36 -3.68
C ALA A 15 15.56 -0.90 -3.08
N MET A 16 15.67 0.38 -2.72
CA MET A 16 16.90 0.93 -2.13
C MET A 16 17.23 0.30 -0.78
N ALA A 17 16.23 0.04 0.07
CA ALA A 17 16.45 -0.59 1.37
C ALA A 17 17.12 -1.96 1.23
N GLY A 18 16.71 -2.78 0.24
CA GLY A 18 17.35 -4.06 -0.04
C GLY A 18 18.83 -3.92 -0.38
N PHE A 19 19.20 -2.96 -1.24
CA PHE A 19 20.60 -2.69 -1.59
C PHE A 19 21.42 -2.11 -0.43
N LEU A 20 20.83 -1.18 0.34
CA LEU A 20 21.51 -0.59 1.49
C LEU A 20 21.80 -1.64 2.57
N ILE A 21 20.83 -2.50 2.89
CA ILE A 21 21.02 -3.57 3.87
C ILE A 21 22.10 -4.55 3.40
N ALA A 22 22.11 -4.89 2.10
CA ALA A 22 23.12 -5.79 1.54
C ALA A 22 24.53 -5.18 1.55
N GLY A 23 24.66 -3.86 1.33
CA GLY A 23 25.96 -3.17 1.23
C GLY A 23 26.57 -2.74 2.56
N ILE A 24 25.77 -2.17 3.45
CA ILE A 24 26.25 -1.54 4.70
C ILE A 24 25.63 -2.16 5.97
N GLY A 25 24.82 -3.22 5.80
CA GLY A 25 24.16 -3.91 6.89
C GLY A 25 23.01 -3.12 7.51
N ASN A 26 22.29 -3.75 8.45
CA ASN A 26 21.11 -3.17 9.09
C ASN A 26 21.41 -1.87 9.83
N THR A 27 22.52 -1.80 10.55
CA THR A 27 22.87 -0.61 11.34
C THR A 27 23.16 0.60 10.44
N GLY A 28 23.90 0.40 9.35
CA GLY A 28 24.18 1.47 8.37
C GLY A 28 22.91 1.95 7.68
N ALA A 29 22.02 1.04 7.27
CA ALA A 29 20.75 1.38 6.67
C ALA A 29 19.87 2.20 7.62
N LEU A 30 19.80 1.84 8.91
CA LEU A 30 19.06 2.58 9.93
C LEU A 30 19.62 3.99 10.15
N MET A 31 20.95 4.16 10.16
CA MET A 31 21.56 5.49 10.27
C MET A 31 21.20 6.41 9.11
N ILE A 32 21.14 5.87 7.89
CA ILE A 32 20.69 6.62 6.71
C ILE A 32 19.23 7.04 6.86
N ILE A 33 18.34 6.12 7.28
CA ILE A 33 16.91 6.41 7.50
C ILE A 33 16.76 7.53 8.54
N VAL A 34 17.44 7.43 9.67
CA VAL A 34 17.40 8.47 10.72
C VAL A 34 17.89 9.81 10.18
N SER A 35 18.93 9.84 9.35
CA SER A 35 19.45 11.06 8.73
C SER A 35 18.41 11.69 7.79
N PHE A 36 17.71 10.90 6.98
CA PHE A 36 16.63 11.38 6.12
C PHE A 36 15.45 11.93 6.93
N ILE A 37 15.04 11.24 8.00
CA ILE A 37 13.97 11.72 8.90
C ILE A 37 14.38 13.05 9.56
N ALA A 38 15.60 13.14 10.09
CA ALA A 38 16.12 14.37 10.70
C ALA A 38 16.16 15.53 9.70
N THR A 39 16.57 15.27 8.47
CA THR A 39 16.59 16.26 7.39
C THR A 39 15.16 16.69 7.03
N GLY A 40 14.24 15.75 6.90
CA GLY A 40 12.82 16.04 6.68
C GLY A 40 12.21 16.90 7.80
N PHE A 41 12.53 16.59 9.06
CA PHE A 41 12.09 17.36 10.20
C PHE A 41 12.67 18.79 10.18
N ALA A 42 13.94 18.96 9.83
CA ALA A 42 14.58 20.27 9.70
C ALA A 42 13.92 21.12 8.61
N PHE A 43 13.50 20.53 7.49
CA PHE A 43 12.74 21.22 6.45
C PHE A 43 11.34 21.61 6.94
N LEU A 44 10.65 20.70 7.64
CA LEU A 44 9.33 20.99 8.23
C LEU A 44 9.38 22.13 9.23
N TYR A 45 10.44 22.21 10.04
CA TYR A 45 10.63 23.29 11.01
C TYR A 45 10.79 24.67 10.35
N ARG A 46 11.30 24.72 9.12
CA ARG A 46 11.41 25.96 8.34
C ARG A 46 10.12 26.39 7.65
N LEU A 47 9.09 25.53 7.60
CA LEU A 47 7.81 25.87 7.01
C LEU A 47 7.07 26.85 7.92
N LYS A 48 6.68 27.99 7.38
CA LYS A 48 5.80 28.94 8.07
C LYS A 48 4.43 28.29 8.25
N ALA A 49 3.91 28.30 9.47
CA ALA A 49 2.56 27.85 9.76
C ALA A 49 1.56 28.63 8.88
N LYS A 50 0.81 27.92 8.03
CA LYS A 50 -0.33 28.51 7.36
C LYS A 50 -1.45 28.69 8.38
N PRO A 51 -2.11 29.87 8.43
CA PRO A 51 -3.28 30.03 9.30
C PRO A 51 -4.29 28.94 8.92
N ALA A 52 -4.72 28.19 9.94
CA ALA A 52 -5.80 27.24 9.77
C ALA A 52 -7.02 28.00 9.24
N LEU A 53 -7.50 27.63 8.05
CA LEU A 53 -8.79 28.10 7.53
C LEU A 53 -9.88 27.45 8.37
N ASN A 54 -10.04 27.92 9.61
CA ASN A 54 -11.15 27.53 10.46
C ASN A 54 -12.42 28.12 9.83
N LYS A 55 -13.15 27.31 9.07
CA LYS A 55 -14.51 27.65 8.69
C LYS A 55 -15.33 27.69 9.99
N LYS A 56 -15.72 28.93 10.40
CA LYS A 56 -16.69 29.13 11.47
C LYS A 56 -17.89 28.22 11.20
N GLY A 57 -18.08 27.16 12.02
CA GLY A 57 -19.14 26.19 11.87
C GLY A 57 -18.70 24.73 11.75
N GLU A 58 -17.41 24.40 11.79
CA GLU A 58 -16.98 23.00 11.89
C GLU A 58 -17.39 22.45 13.26
N LYS A 59 -18.21 21.41 13.20
CA LYS A 59 -18.63 20.60 14.35
C LYS A 59 -17.41 20.06 15.08
N THR A 60 -17.53 19.88 16.38
CA THR A 60 -16.47 19.26 17.20
C THR A 60 -16.03 17.93 16.60
N GLY A 61 -14.75 17.60 16.69
CA GLY A 61 -14.18 16.41 16.04
C GLY A 61 -14.94 15.11 16.34
N LEU A 62 -15.54 14.98 17.53
CA LEU A 62 -16.38 13.84 17.91
C LEU A 62 -17.73 13.80 17.14
N GLU A 63 -18.35 14.94 16.90
CA GLU A 63 -19.59 15.01 16.12
C GLU A 63 -19.34 14.65 14.65
N SER A 64 -18.23 15.12 14.08
CA SER A 64 -17.81 14.77 12.72
C SER A 64 -17.53 13.28 12.56
N VAL A 65 -16.90 12.64 13.57
CA VAL A 65 -16.67 11.20 13.60
C VAL A 65 -18.00 10.45 13.66
N LYS A 66 -18.95 10.88 14.50
CA LYS A 66 -20.27 10.27 14.63
C LYS A 66 -21.06 10.37 13.33
N GLU A 67 -21.04 11.52 12.66
CA GLU A 67 -21.68 11.71 11.36
C GLU A 67 -21.05 10.83 10.28
N GLY A 68 -19.72 10.75 10.24
CA GLY A 68 -19.01 9.85 9.33
C GLY A 68 -19.41 8.38 9.54
N LEU A 69 -19.45 7.92 10.78
CA LEU A 69 -19.93 6.58 11.13
C LEU A 69 -21.38 6.35 10.71
N GLN A 70 -22.27 7.30 11.03
CA GLN A 70 -23.67 7.20 10.62
C GLN A 70 -23.84 7.15 9.09
N PHE A 71 -23.03 7.91 8.35
CA PHE A 71 -23.03 7.88 6.89
C PHE A 71 -22.63 6.49 6.36
N VAL A 72 -21.55 5.92 6.89
CA VAL A 72 -21.08 4.58 6.50
C VAL A 72 -22.15 3.52 6.75
N PHE A 73 -22.78 3.51 7.95
CA PHE A 73 -23.80 2.52 8.27
C PHE A 73 -25.12 2.73 7.53
N LYS A 74 -25.43 3.94 7.10
CA LYS A 74 -26.64 4.23 6.31
C LYS A 74 -26.47 3.90 4.83
N THR A 75 -25.27 3.99 4.28
CA THR A 75 -24.99 3.78 2.86
C THR A 75 -24.48 2.35 2.62
N LYS A 76 -25.39 1.46 2.20
CA LYS A 76 -25.08 0.03 2.04
C LYS A 76 -23.92 -0.26 1.10
N GLU A 77 -23.76 0.53 0.06
CA GLU A 77 -22.70 0.43 -0.92
C GLU A 77 -21.31 0.70 -0.27
N VAL A 78 -21.25 1.76 0.53
CA VAL A 78 -20.03 2.15 1.26
C VAL A 78 -19.71 1.11 2.32
N LEU A 79 -20.71 0.67 3.08
CA LEU A 79 -20.55 -0.37 4.10
C LEU A 79 -20.04 -1.68 3.48
N GLY A 80 -20.61 -2.09 2.33
CA GLY A 80 -20.20 -3.28 1.59
C GLY A 80 -18.74 -3.19 1.11
N ALA A 81 -18.34 -2.05 0.54
CA ALA A 81 -16.98 -1.84 0.06
C ALA A 81 -15.97 -1.86 1.22
N LEU A 82 -16.25 -1.16 2.32
CA LEU A 82 -15.38 -1.14 3.50
C LEU A 82 -15.31 -2.50 4.20
N SER A 83 -16.40 -3.26 4.24
CA SER A 83 -16.41 -4.61 4.79
C SER A 83 -15.53 -5.55 3.97
N LEU A 84 -15.65 -5.52 2.64
CA LEU A 84 -14.80 -6.30 1.74
C LEU A 84 -13.33 -5.97 1.93
N ASP A 85 -13.01 -4.69 2.08
CA ASP A 85 -11.65 -4.24 2.35
C ASP A 85 -11.12 -4.74 3.71
N LEU A 86 -11.93 -4.62 4.75
CA LEU A 86 -11.59 -5.13 6.07
C LEU A 86 -11.25 -6.63 6.02
N PHE A 87 -12.07 -7.42 5.31
CA PHE A 87 -11.79 -8.85 5.10
C PHE A 87 -10.52 -9.05 4.27
N ALA A 88 -10.33 -8.30 3.19
CA ALA A 88 -9.13 -8.40 2.36
C ALA A 88 -7.86 -8.11 3.17
N VAL A 89 -7.84 -7.05 3.99
CA VAL A 89 -6.71 -6.71 4.86
C VAL A 89 -6.52 -7.74 5.96
N PHE A 90 -7.60 -8.21 6.60
CA PHE A 90 -7.53 -9.20 7.67
C PHE A 90 -6.95 -10.53 7.20
N PHE A 91 -7.41 -11.03 6.05
CA PHE A 91 -6.90 -12.26 5.46
C PHE A 91 -5.65 -12.06 4.60
N GLY A 92 -5.42 -10.84 4.11
CA GLY A 92 -4.25 -10.44 3.33
C GLY A 92 -2.99 -10.17 4.16
N GLY A 93 -3.02 -10.43 5.47
CA GLY A 93 -1.86 -10.30 6.38
C GLY A 93 -0.62 -11.10 5.96
N ALA A 94 -0.75 -11.91 4.90
CA ALA A 94 0.37 -12.61 4.25
C ALA A 94 1.49 -11.66 3.78
N VAL A 95 1.20 -10.41 3.46
CA VAL A 95 2.23 -9.41 3.11
C VAL A 95 3.17 -9.16 4.28
N ALA A 96 2.70 -9.23 5.53
CA ALA A 96 3.53 -9.17 6.72
C ALA A 96 4.49 -10.37 6.86
N MET A 97 4.20 -11.48 6.19
CA MET A 97 5.05 -12.67 6.18
C MET A 97 6.12 -12.67 5.07
N VAL A 98 6.11 -11.67 4.18
CA VAL A 98 7.11 -11.55 3.10
C VAL A 98 8.55 -11.60 3.61
N PRO A 99 8.94 -10.98 4.76
CA PRO A 99 10.29 -11.10 5.30
C PRO A 99 10.67 -12.56 5.64
N VAL A 100 9.75 -13.30 6.27
CA VAL A 100 9.95 -14.71 6.63
C VAL A 100 10.07 -15.56 5.38
N PHE A 101 9.17 -15.36 4.41
CA PHE A 101 9.20 -16.05 3.12
C PHE A 101 10.50 -15.83 2.35
N ALA A 102 10.96 -14.57 2.27
CA ALA A 102 12.18 -14.20 1.57
C ALA A 102 13.41 -14.86 2.21
N ARG A 103 13.43 -14.94 3.56
CA ARG A 103 14.56 -15.48 4.31
C ARG A 103 14.55 -17.00 4.35
N ASP A 104 13.42 -17.61 4.75
CA ASP A 104 13.39 -19.01 5.18
C ASP A 104 12.93 -19.96 4.05
N ILE A 105 12.15 -19.47 3.07
CA ILE A 105 11.61 -20.29 1.98
C ILE A 105 12.34 -20.03 0.67
N LEU A 106 12.48 -18.75 0.29
CA LEU A 106 13.10 -18.36 -0.97
C LEU A 106 14.62 -18.20 -0.85
N ALA A 107 15.15 -17.99 0.37
CA ALA A 107 16.58 -17.77 0.67
C ALA A 107 17.25 -16.71 -0.23
N VAL A 108 16.53 -15.62 -0.57
CA VAL A 108 16.95 -14.62 -1.57
C VAL A 108 17.72 -13.42 -1.01
N GLY A 109 17.98 -13.39 0.29
CA GLY A 109 18.71 -12.30 0.92
C GLY A 109 17.99 -10.92 0.88
N PRO A 110 18.66 -9.84 1.35
CA PRO A 110 18.06 -8.51 1.47
C PRO A 110 17.62 -7.89 0.14
N ILE A 111 18.38 -8.12 -0.93
CA ILE A 111 18.07 -7.57 -2.27
C ILE A 111 16.78 -8.21 -2.80
N GLY A 112 16.67 -9.54 -2.73
CA GLY A 112 15.47 -10.25 -3.16
C GLY A 112 14.24 -9.85 -2.34
N PHE A 113 14.39 -9.66 -1.03
CA PHE A 113 13.35 -9.13 -0.16
C PHE A 113 12.89 -7.72 -0.59
N GLY A 114 13.83 -6.82 -0.89
CA GLY A 114 13.51 -5.48 -1.40
C GLY A 114 12.69 -5.53 -2.69
N TRP A 115 13.06 -6.40 -3.64
CA TRP A 115 12.31 -6.58 -4.89
C TRP A 115 10.92 -7.19 -4.68
N LEU A 116 10.75 -8.13 -3.76
CA LEU A 116 9.44 -8.70 -3.43
C LEU A 116 8.48 -7.64 -2.88
N ASN A 117 8.96 -6.75 -1.99
CA ASN A 117 8.15 -5.65 -1.51
C ASN A 117 7.85 -4.61 -2.60
N ALA A 118 8.86 -4.27 -3.42
CA ALA A 118 8.66 -3.35 -4.54
C ALA A 118 7.67 -3.88 -5.59
N ALA A 119 7.51 -5.21 -5.72
CA ALA A 119 6.61 -5.81 -6.70
C ALA A 119 5.15 -5.38 -6.48
N THR A 120 4.66 -5.36 -5.23
CA THR A 120 3.30 -4.91 -4.91
C THR A 120 3.09 -3.44 -5.26
N ASP A 121 4.04 -2.59 -4.94
CA ASP A 121 3.97 -1.16 -5.24
C ASP A 121 4.04 -0.89 -6.74
N ILE A 122 4.88 -1.61 -7.48
CA ILE A 122 4.95 -1.55 -8.94
C ILE A 122 3.59 -1.92 -9.54
N GLY A 123 2.97 -2.99 -9.05
CA GLY A 123 1.63 -3.40 -9.45
C GLY A 123 0.59 -2.30 -9.23
N ALA A 124 0.60 -1.68 -8.06
CA ALA A 124 -0.30 -0.57 -7.72
C ALA A 124 -0.08 0.66 -8.62
N ILE A 125 1.18 1.01 -8.93
CA ILE A 125 1.48 2.10 -9.87
C ILE A 125 0.95 1.78 -11.26
N CYS A 126 1.20 0.57 -11.76
CA CYS A 126 0.75 0.15 -13.09
C CYS A 126 -0.76 0.34 -13.24
N ILE A 127 -1.55 -0.10 -12.27
CA ILE A 127 -3.02 0.02 -12.35
C ILE A 127 -3.49 1.47 -12.19
N ILE A 128 -2.86 2.28 -11.36
CA ILE A 128 -3.21 3.70 -11.21
C ILE A 128 -2.97 4.45 -12.52
N VAL A 129 -1.84 4.21 -13.18
CA VAL A 129 -1.55 4.78 -14.50
C VAL A 129 -2.57 4.31 -15.52
N LEU A 130 -2.86 3.00 -15.55
CA LEU A 130 -3.83 2.43 -16.47
C LEU A 130 -5.24 2.98 -16.24
N ALA A 131 -5.68 3.11 -15.00
CA ALA A 131 -6.98 3.66 -14.64
C ALA A 131 -7.10 5.17 -14.93
N THR A 132 -5.99 5.88 -14.98
CA THR A 132 -5.97 7.29 -15.42
C THR A 132 -6.29 7.40 -16.91
N ILE A 133 -5.81 6.44 -17.71
CA ILE A 133 -6.06 6.37 -19.16
C ILE A 133 -7.45 5.76 -19.45
N PHE A 134 -7.80 4.70 -18.72
CA PHE A 134 -9.05 3.95 -18.86
C PHE A 134 -9.87 3.98 -17.56
N PRO A 135 -10.64 5.05 -17.30
CA PRO A 135 -11.36 5.18 -16.04
C PRO A 135 -12.44 4.09 -15.86
N LEU A 136 -12.40 3.41 -14.71
CA LEU A 136 -13.34 2.36 -14.32
C LEU A 136 -14.69 2.97 -13.90
N ARG A 137 -15.57 3.27 -14.86
CA ARG A 137 -16.84 3.97 -14.59
C ARG A 137 -18.05 3.04 -14.44
N THR A 138 -17.96 1.79 -14.90
CA THR A 138 -19.11 0.87 -14.95
C THR A 138 -18.86 -0.38 -14.11
N ASN A 139 -19.93 -0.93 -13.51
CA ASN A 139 -19.90 -2.19 -12.75
C ASN A 139 -18.85 -2.26 -11.61
N GLN A 140 -18.60 -1.15 -10.96
CA GLN A 140 -17.55 -1.03 -9.92
C GLN A 140 -17.64 -2.12 -8.83
N GLY A 141 -18.87 -2.46 -8.38
CA GLY A 141 -19.04 -3.50 -7.36
C GLY A 141 -18.62 -4.91 -7.83
N LYS A 142 -18.88 -5.26 -9.10
CA LYS A 142 -18.42 -6.55 -9.66
C LYS A 142 -16.91 -6.57 -9.83
N ILE A 143 -16.34 -5.47 -10.29
CA ILE A 143 -14.87 -5.33 -10.46
C ILE A 143 -14.19 -5.45 -9.10
N LEU A 144 -14.72 -4.79 -8.07
CA LEU A 144 -14.19 -4.88 -6.70
C LEU A 144 -14.22 -6.32 -6.17
N LEU A 145 -15.32 -7.04 -6.37
CA LEU A 145 -15.44 -8.43 -5.94
C LEU A 145 -14.41 -9.34 -6.61
N TRP A 146 -14.23 -9.20 -7.94
CA TRP A 146 -13.21 -9.94 -8.68
C TRP A 146 -11.80 -9.55 -8.29
N ALA A 147 -11.55 -8.26 -8.01
CA ALA A 147 -10.26 -7.78 -7.54
C ALA A 147 -9.90 -8.39 -6.17
N VAL A 148 -10.83 -8.40 -5.21
CA VAL A 148 -10.61 -9.00 -3.89
C VAL A 148 -10.43 -10.52 -3.98
N GLY A 149 -11.26 -11.21 -4.78
CA GLY A 149 -11.12 -12.64 -5.00
C GLY A 149 -9.79 -13.02 -5.66
N GLY A 150 -9.39 -12.26 -6.69
CA GLY A 150 -8.12 -12.43 -7.36
C GLY A 150 -6.93 -12.13 -6.45
N PHE A 151 -7.01 -11.08 -5.61
CA PHE A 151 -6.01 -10.78 -4.59
C PHE A 151 -5.80 -11.98 -3.67
N GLY A 152 -6.87 -12.57 -3.13
CA GLY A 152 -6.78 -13.77 -2.31
C GLY A 152 -6.12 -14.95 -3.05
N ALA A 153 -6.46 -15.17 -4.33
CA ALA A 153 -5.83 -16.20 -5.14
C ALA A 153 -4.31 -15.95 -5.32
N CYS A 154 -3.91 -14.71 -5.57
CA CYS A 154 -2.49 -14.34 -5.66
C CYS A 154 -1.73 -14.61 -4.36
N ILE A 155 -2.34 -14.32 -3.20
CA ILE A 155 -1.75 -14.62 -1.89
C ILE A 155 -1.59 -16.13 -1.69
N ILE A 156 -2.55 -16.95 -2.12
CA ILE A 156 -2.44 -18.42 -2.06
C ILE A 156 -1.29 -18.90 -2.95
N VAL A 157 -1.20 -18.39 -4.19
CA VAL A 157 -0.09 -18.73 -5.11
C VAL A 157 1.26 -18.31 -4.50
N PHE A 158 1.35 -17.14 -3.92
CA PHE A 158 2.54 -16.67 -3.21
C PHE A 158 2.91 -17.62 -2.06
N ALA A 159 1.93 -17.99 -1.23
CA ALA A 159 2.15 -18.87 -0.07
C ALA A 159 2.64 -20.29 -0.46
N LEU A 160 2.23 -20.80 -1.61
CA LEU A 160 2.64 -22.10 -2.13
C LEU A 160 3.93 -22.03 -2.97
N SER A 161 4.38 -20.83 -3.32
CA SER A 161 5.52 -20.63 -4.21
C SER A 161 6.84 -20.91 -3.51
N LYS A 162 7.74 -21.63 -4.21
CA LYS A 162 9.13 -21.82 -3.82
C LYS A 162 10.11 -21.17 -4.82
N LEU A 163 9.57 -20.47 -5.82
CA LEU A 163 10.35 -19.83 -6.87
C LEU A 163 10.25 -18.31 -6.73
N PHE A 164 11.38 -17.61 -6.73
CA PHE A 164 11.43 -16.16 -6.62
C PHE A 164 10.55 -15.45 -7.67
N TRP A 165 10.69 -15.84 -8.93
CA TRP A 165 9.93 -15.21 -10.02
C TRP A 165 8.43 -15.42 -9.90
N LEU A 166 7.99 -16.60 -9.49
CA LEU A 166 6.57 -16.89 -9.28
C LEU A 166 6.02 -16.03 -8.10
N SER A 167 6.77 -15.94 -7.01
CA SER A 167 6.45 -15.09 -5.87
C SER A 167 6.39 -13.61 -6.25
N PHE A 168 7.36 -13.14 -7.06
CA PHE A 168 7.42 -11.78 -7.54
C PHE A 168 6.19 -11.42 -8.39
N PHE A 169 5.85 -12.26 -9.38
CA PHE A 169 4.68 -12.00 -10.22
C PHE A 169 3.35 -12.14 -9.47
N ALA A 170 3.25 -13.06 -8.51
CA ALA A 170 2.09 -13.18 -7.64
C ALA A 170 1.88 -11.91 -6.80
N LEU A 171 2.94 -11.37 -6.19
CA LEU A 171 2.90 -10.11 -5.44
C LEU A 171 2.62 -8.89 -6.34
N LEU A 172 3.21 -8.84 -7.53
CA LEU A 172 2.94 -7.78 -8.49
C LEU A 172 1.46 -7.77 -8.90
N LEU A 173 0.91 -8.94 -9.23
CA LEU A 173 -0.50 -9.07 -9.59
C LEU A 173 -1.41 -8.75 -8.40
N SER A 174 -1.04 -9.16 -7.18
CA SER A 174 -1.77 -8.76 -5.97
C SER A 174 -1.79 -7.25 -5.79
N GLY A 175 -0.69 -6.55 -6.05
CA GLY A 175 -0.62 -5.09 -6.03
C GLY A 175 -1.51 -4.41 -7.07
N ILE A 176 -1.64 -4.99 -8.28
CA ILE A 176 -2.58 -4.51 -9.31
C ILE A 176 -4.02 -4.61 -8.80
N LEU A 177 -4.39 -5.75 -8.22
CA LEU A 177 -5.74 -6.02 -7.75
C LEU A 177 -6.11 -5.19 -6.52
N ASP A 178 -5.17 -5.00 -5.61
CA ASP A 178 -5.33 -4.08 -4.48
C ASP A 178 -5.49 -2.64 -4.95
N GLY A 179 -4.67 -2.20 -5.91
CA GLY A 179 -4.79 -0.87 -6.52
C GLY A 179 -6.15 -0.63 -7.19
N ILE A 180 -6.76 -1.64 -7.83
CA ILE A 180 -8.14 -1.55 -8.32
C ILE A 180 -9.11 -1.28 -7.17
N SER A 181 -8.96 -2.00 -6.06
CA SER A 181 -9.78 -1.81 -4.87
C SER A 181 -9.68 -0.39 -4.31
N VAL A 182 -8.47 0.14 -4.23
CA VAL A 182 -8.20 1.52 -3.77
C VAL A 182 -8.80 2.58 -4.69
N ILE A 183 -8.80 2.36 -6.02
CA ILE A 183 -9.35 3.32 -6.99
C ILE A 183 -10.89 3.36 -6.94
N ILE A 184 -11.52 2.23 -6.67
CA ILE A 184 -13.00 2.13 -6.66
C ILE A 184 -13.58 2.69 -5.35
N ARG A 185 -12.83 2.66 -4.26
CA ARG A 185 -13.20 3.21 -2.95
C ARG A 185 -13.06 4.71 -2.89
#